data_151a6cc0a634d669316386f57bc9dbc5
#
_entry.id   151a6cc0a634d669316386f57bc9dbc5
#
_cell.length_a   1.000
_cell.length_b   1.000
_cell.length_c   1.000
_cell.angle_alpha   90.00
_cell.angle_beta   90.00
_cell.angle_gamma   90.00
#
_symmetry.space_group_name_H-M   'P 1'
#
loop_
_entity.id
_entity.type
_entity.pdbx_description
1 polymer ?
#
loop_
_entity_poly.entity_id
_entity_poly.type
_entity_poly.pdbx_seq_one_letter_code
_entity_poly.pdbx_strand_id
1 'polypeptide(L)'
;MFKRILAALDRSEIGIEVFNQALSLAKLAAADLMLMHVLSHEEDGSPEALIFPNIDYYPGWNEESFKLYQEHWEKFKNESLQMLQSFSSQANTAGVSTEFTQNSGNPGRMICELARTWNADLIIMGRRGRSGL
;
A
#
# COMPACT_ATOMS: atom_id res chain seq x y z
N MET A 1 -20.79 15.99 3.06
CA MET A 1 -19.33 16.08 2.90
C MET A 1 -18.67 14.80 3.40
N PHE A 2 -17.50 14.51 2.90
CA PHE A 2 -16.81 13.26 3.26
C PHE A 2 -16.42 13.24 4.74
N LYS A 3 -16.70 12.13 5.41
CA LYS A 3 -16.35 11.95 6.82
C LYS A 3 -15.20 10.97 7.00
N ARG A 4 -15.05 10.02 6.07
CA ARG A 4 -14.02 8.99 6.13
C ARG A 4 -13.41 8.79 4.76
N ILE A 5 -12.13 9.08 4.67
CA ILE A 5 -11.39 9.00 3.42
C ILE A 5 -10.36 7.87 3.53
N LEU A 6 -10.42 6.95 2.59
CA LEU A 6 -9.46 5.86 2.48
C LEU A 6 -8.47 6.18 1.37
N ALA A 7 -7.18 6.21 1.70
CA ALA A 7 -6.13 6.43 0.73
C ALA A 7 -5.31 5.15 0.57
N ALA A 8 -5.33 4.59 -0.63
CA ALA A 8 -4.55 3.40 -0.96
C ALA A 8 -3.22 3.83 -1.53
N LEU A 9 -2.14 3.51 -0.84
CA LEU A 9 -0.80 3.96 -1.15
C LEU A 9 0.07 2.81 -1.63
N ASP A 10 0.94 3.10 -2.58
CA ASP A 10 2.04 2.23 -2.92
C ASP A 10 3.36 2.94 -2.60
N ARG A 11 4.47 2.32 -2.91
CA ARG A 11 5.79 2.90 -2.60
C ARG A 11 6.34 3.80 -3.70
N SER A 12 5.53 4.12 -4.70
CA SER A 12 5.92 4.98 -5.80
C SER A 12 5.76 6.46 -5.45
N GLU A 13 6.23 7.31 -6.34
CA GLU A 13 6.02 8.75 -6.24
C GLU A 13 4.53 9.09 -6.29
N ILE A 14 3.75 8.30 -7.01
CA ILE A 14 2.30 8.46 -7.09
C ILE A 14 1.68 8.29 -5.70
N GLY A 15 2.21 7.37 -4.90
CA GLY A 15 1.75 7.17 -3.52
C GLY A 15 1.93 8.42 -2.67
N ILE A 16 3.03 9.14 -2.85
CA ILE A 16 3.26 10.40 -2.15
C ILE A 16 2.22 11.43 -2.54
N GLU A 17 1.92 11.54 -3.83
CA GLU A 17 0.90 12.46 -4.32
C GLU A 17 -0.48 12.11 -3.79
N VAL A 18 -0.80 10.82 -3.78
CA VAL A 18 -2.09 10.34 -3.24
C VAL A 18 -2.20 10.73 -1.77
N PHE A 19 -1.14 10.52 -0.99
CA PHE A 19 -1.14 10.92 0.40
C PHE A 19 -1.36 12.42 0.56
N ASN A 20 -0.64 13.23 -0.19
CA ASN A 20 -0.76 14.68 -0.08
C ASN A 20 -2.16 15.17 -0.44
N GLN A 21 -2.76 14.61 -1.47
CA GLN A 21 -4.12 14.98 -1.86
C GLN A 21 -5.15 14.52 -0.83
N ALA A 22 -4.97 13.30 -0.31
CA ALA A 22 -5.85 12.77 0.71
C ALA A 22 -5.79 13.61 1.98
N LEU A 23 -4.60 14.01 2.38
CA LEU A 23 -4.41 14.86 3.56
C LEU A 23 -5.08 16.21 3.38
N SER A 24 -4.87 16.85 2.23
CA SER A 24 -5.49 18.14 1.93
C SER A 24 -7.01 18.06 1.96
N LEU A 25 -7.56 17.02 1.35
CA LEU A 25 -9.00 16.83 1.29
C LEU A 25 -9.59 16.52 2.67
N ALA A 26 -8.88 15.71 3.46
CA ALA A 26 -9.31 15.39 4.81
C ALA A 26 -9.32 16.63 5.71
N LYS A 27 -8.35 17.52 5.54
CA LYS A 27 -8.35 18.80 6.26
C LYS A 27 -9.55 19.65 5.90
N LEU A 28 -9.82 19.78 4.60
CA LEU A 28 -10.93 20.60 4.12
C LEU A 28 -12.27 20.05 4.58
N ALA A 29 -12.42 18.74 4.58
CA ALA A 29 -13.68 18.09 4.93
C ALA A 29 -13.81 17.79 6.42
N ALA A 30 -12.77 18.02 7.21
CA ALA A 30 -12.69 17.60 8.60
C ALA A 30 -12.98 16.10 8.73
N ALA A 31 -12.39 15.31 7.84
CA ALA A 31 -12.62 13.88 7.74
C ALA A 31 -11.52 13.09 8.45
N ASP A 32 -11.85 11.87 8.85
CA ASP A 32 -10.87 10.90 9.32
C ASP A 32 -10.19 10.27 8.10
N LEU A 33 -8.93 9.92 8.25
CA LEU A 33 -8.13 9.37 7.17
C LEU A 33 -7.64 7.97 7.52
N MET A 34 -7.79 7.05 6.60
CA MET A 34 -7.22 5.71 6.69
C MET A 34 -6.20 5.55 5.56
N LEU A 35 -4.97 5.25 5.92
CA LEU A 35 -3.92 4.95 4.95
C LEU A 35 -3.79 3.43 4.82
N MET A 36 -3.78 2.95 3.60
CA MET A 36 -3.71 1.51 3.34
C MET A 36 -2.60 1.20 2.37
N HIS A 37 -1.84 0.18 2.68
CA HIS A 37 -0.87 -0.41 1.77
C HIS A 37 -1.19 -1.89 1.61
N VAL A 38 -1.27 -2.35 0.37
CA VAL A 38 -1.50 -3.75 0.08
C VAL A 38 -0.21 -4.36 -0.47
N LEU A 39 0.31 -5.33 0.27
CA LEU A 39 1.48 -6.09 -0.19
C LEU A 39 1.06 -6.99 -1.34
N SER A 40 1.63 -6.74 -2.50
CA SER A 40 1.29 -7.46 -3.73
C SER A 40 2.53 -7.62 -4.60
N HIS A 41 2.60 -8.73 -5.30
CA HIS A 41 3.65 -8.97 -6.28
C HIS A 41 3.53 -8.03 -7.49
N GLU A 42 2.38 -7.42 -7.67
CA GLU A 42 2.13 -6.50 -8.78
C GLU A 42 2.68 -5.10 -8.52
N GLU A 43 3.02 -4.82 -7.28
CA GLU A 43 3.51 -3.50 -6.92
C GLU A 43 4.95 -3.29 -7.39
N ASP A 44 5.22 -2.11 -7.94
CA ASP A 44 6.57 -1.73 -8.33
C ASP A 44 7.47 -1.69 -7.10
N GLY A 45 8.65 -2.27 -7.23
CA GLY A 45 9.60 -2.35 -6.14
C GLY A 45 9.39 -3.52 -5.19
N SER A 46 8.30 -4.28 -5.34
CA SER A 46 8.17 -5.52 -4.60
C SER A 46 9.27 -6.50 -5.05
N PRO A 47 9.71 -7.38 -4.13
CA PRO A 47 10.64 -8.41 -4.55
C PRO A 47 10.05 -9.13 -5.74
N GLU A 48 10.74 -9.08 -6.86
CA GLU A 48 10.31 -9.89 -7.98
C GLU A 48 10.25 -11.30 -7.45
N ALA A 49 9.04 -11.83 -7.40
CA ALA A 49 8.95 -13.24 -7.44
C ALA A 49 9.75 -13.58 -8.67
N LEU A 50 10.96 -13.99 -8.47
CA LEU A 50 11.63 -14.75 -9.47
C LEU A 50 10.68 -15.90 -9.68
N ILE A 51 9.69 -15.61 -10.48
CA ILE A 51 8.71 -16.58 -10.85
C ILE A 51 9.49 -17.55 -11.69
N PHE A 52 10.03 -18.52 -11.01
CA PHE A 52 10.48 -19.69 -11.68
C PHE A 52 9.21 -20.46 -11.96
N PRO A 53 8.67 -20.37 -13.16
CA PRO A 53 7.47 -21.13 -13.48
C PRO A 53 7.68 -22.62 -13.26
N ASN A 54 8.94 -23.03 -13.15
CA ASN A 54 9.33 -24.40 -12.90
C ASN A 54 10.42 -24.44 -11.84
N ILE A 55 10.09 -24.04 -10.64
CA ILE A 55 11.01 -24.09 -9.49
C ILE A 55 11.67 -25.44 -9.36
N ASP A 56 10.94 -26.52 -9.62
CA ASP A 56 11.43 -27.88 -9.52
C ASP A 56 12.57 -28.20 -10.51
N TYR A 57 12.66 -27.40 -11.58
CA TYR A 57 13.65 -27.63 -12.63
C TYR A 57 14.85 -26.70 -12.53
N TYR A 58 14.87 -25.81 -11.55
CA TYR A 58 15.98 -24.89 -11.36
C TYR A 58 16.99 -25.47 -10.38
N PRO A 59 18.12 -25.96 -10.86
CA PRO A 59 19.09 -26.59 -9.98
C PRO A 59 19.75 -25.63 -8.98
N GLY A 60 19.60 -24.32 -9.21
CA GLY A 60 20.12 -23.32 -8.30
C GLY A 60 19.14 -22.88 -7.21
N TRP A 61 17.90 -23.36 -7.25
CA TRP A 61 16.91 -22.99 -6.24
C TRP A 61 17.04 -23.91 -5.03
N ASN A 62 17.52 -23.36 -3.94
CA ASN A 62 17.76 -24.11 -2.71
C ASN A 62 17.18 -23.32 -1.52
N GLU A 63 17.37 -23.86 -0.32
CA GLU A 63 16.90 -23.22 0.89
C GLU A 63 17.46 -21.81 1.10
N GLU A 64 18.71 -21.59 0.70
CA GLU A 64 19.33 -20.27 0.82
C GLU A 64 18.65 -19.24 -0.08
N SER A 65 18.34 -19.63 -1.31
CA SER A 65 17.65 -18.74 -2.25
C SER A 65 16.24 -18.41 -1.76
N PHE A 66 15.55 -19.41 -1.24
CA PHE A 66 14.21 -19.22 -0.70
C PHE A 66 14.25 -18.32 0.54
N LYS A 67 15.21 -18.54 1.40
CA LYS A 67 15.40 -17.71 2.60
C LYS A 67 15.71 -16.27 2.23
N LEU A 68 16.56 -16.06 1.24
CA LEU A 68 16.90 -14.73 0.77
C LEU A 68 15.66 -14.01 0.20
N TYR A 69 14.84 -14.73 -0.54
CA TYR A 69 13.59 -14.21 -1.06
C TYR A 69 12.65 -13.79 0.07
N GLN A 70 12.52 -14.61 1.10
CA GLN A 70 11.71 -14.28 2.27
C GLN A 70 12.24 -13.05 3.00
N GLU A 71 13.56 -12.92 3.13
CA GLU A 71 14.19 -11.76 3.75
C GLU A 71 13.90 -10.48 2.96
N HIS A 72 13.91 -10.57 1.63
CA HIS A 72 13.56 -9.42 0.79
C HIS A 72 12.11 -8.99 0.99
N TRP A 73 11.19 -9.95 1.14
CA TRP A 73 9.79 -9.64 1.41
C TRP A 73 9.60 -9.00 2.78
N GLU A 74 10.28 -9.52 3.80
CA GLU A 74 10.23 -8.92 5.13
C GLU A 74 10.75 -7.48 5.11
N LYS A 75 11.84 -7.25 4.40
CA LYS A 75 12.39 -5.92 4.26
C LYS A 75 11.41 -4.98 3.56
N PHE A 76 10.84 -5.41 2.45
CA PHE A 76 9.87 -4.62 1.71
C PHE A 76 8.65 -4.30 2.56
N LYS A 77 8.13 -5.29 3.26
CA LYS A 77 7.02 -5.14 4.17
C LYS A 77 7.31 -4.13 5.27
N ASN A 78 8.46 -4.25 5.91
CA ASN A 78 8.84 -3.36 7.00
C ASN A 78 9.09 -1.93 6.53
N GLU A 79 9.71 -1.76 5.38
CA GLU A 79 9.91 -0.43 4.81
C GLU A 79 8.58 0.23 4.44
N SER A 80 7.67 -0.56 3.89
CA SER A 80 6.33 -0.07 3.56
C SER A 80 5.55 0.32 4.81
N LEU A 81 5.71 -0.46 5.88
CA LEU A 81 5.08 -0.16 7.16
C LEU A 81 5.63 1.12 7.76
N GLN A 82 6.95 1.34 7.67
CA GLN A 82 7.58 2.57 8.11
C GLN A 82 7.06 3.77 7.33
N MET A 83 6.84 3.61 6.03
CA MET A 83 6.23 4.64 5.20
C MET A 83 4.85 5.02 5.72
N LEU A 84 4.01 4.03 6.01
CA LEU A 84 2.67 4.27 6.56
C LEU A 84 2.73 4.99 7.90
N GLN A 85 3.64 4.55 8.76
CA GLN A 85 3.82 5.19 10.08
C GLN A 85 4.23 6.64 9.93
N SER A 86 5.16 6.92 9.02
CA SER A 86 5.63 8.28 8.76
C SER A 86 4.50 9.17 8.24
N PHE A 87 3.75 8.70 7.26
CA PHE A 87 2.62 9.47 6.73
C PHE A 87 1.52 9.67 7.77
N SER A 88 1.23 8.64 8.55
CA SER A 88 0.24 8.73 9.61
C SER A 88 0.64 9.78 10.65
N SER A 89 1.91 9.80 11.03
CA SER A 89 2.45 10.78 11.96
C SER A 89 2.33 12.20 11.40
N GLN A 90 2.67 12.39 10.14
CA GLN A 90 2.53 13.69 9.47
C GLN A 90 1.09 14.18 9.47
N ALA A 91 0.16 13.29 9.15
CA ALA A 91 -1.26 13.63 9.07
C ALA A 91 -1.82 13.96 10.46
N ASN A 92 -1.49 13.17 11.47
CA ASN A 92 -1.93 13.43 12.83
C ASN A 92 -1.38 14.76 13.35
N THR A 93 -0.11 15.04 13.05
CA THR A 93 0.51 16.32 13.41
C THR A 93 -0.19 17.49 12.74
N ALA A 94 -0.69 17.27 11.53
CA ALA A 94 -1.43 18.28 10.79
C ALA A 94 -2.89 18.42 11.23
N GLY A 95 -3.30 17.68 12.24
CA GLY A 95 -4.65 17.79 12.81
C GLY A 95 -5.68 16.86 12.19
N VAL A 96 -5.26 15.89 11.38
CA VAL A 96 -6.16 14.92 10.77
C VAL A 96 -6.04 13.59 11.50
N SER A 97 -7.14 13.13 12.09
CA SER A 97 -7.17 11.82 12.75
C SER A 97 -6.90 10.72 11.74
N THR A 98 -5.78 10.04 11.88
CA THR A 98 -5.29 9.12 10.86
C THR A 98 -4.91 7.78 11.46
N GLU A 99 -5.37 6.72 10.82
CA GLU A 99 -4.98 5.35 11.10
C GLU A 99 -4.35 4.75 9.85
N PHE A 100 -3.68 3.63 10.00
CA PHE A 100 -3.12 2.95 8.84
C PHE A 100 -3.22 1.44 9.00
N THR A 101 -3.20 0.75 7.87
CA THR A 101 -3.23 -0.71 7.84
C THR A 101 -2.43 -1.23 6.66
N GLN A 102 -1.83 -2.38 6.84
CA GLN A 102 -1.10 -3.08 5.79
C GLN A 102 -1.68 -4.49 5.66
N ASN A 103 -2.04 -4.85 4.45
CA ASN A 103 -2.66 -6.13 4.15
C ASN A 103 -1.94 -6.80 2.98
N SER A 104 -2.03 -8.11 2.90
CA SER A 104 -1.50 -8.86 1.76
C SER A 104 -2.64 -9.37 0.92
N GLY A 105 -2.46 -9.36 -0.38
CA GLY A 105 -3.44 -9.94 -1.28
C GLY A 105 -3.66 -9.14 -2.55
N ASN A 106 -4.82 -9.32 -3.14
CA ASN A 106 -5.22 -8.58 -4.34
C ASN A 106 -5.60 -7.15 -3.95
N PRO A 107 -4.91 -6.13 -4.51
CA PRO A 107 -5.14 -4.74 -4.09
C PRO A 107 -6.58 -4.29 -4.23
N GLY A 108 -7.19 -4.51 -5.37
CA GLY A 108 -8.57 -4.07 -5.62
C GLY A 108 -9.56 -4.67 -4.62
N ARG A 109 -9.41 -5.96 -4.36
CA ARG A 109 -10.28 -6.65 -3.43
C ARG A 109 -10.10 -6.17 -2.00
N MET A 110 -8.85 -6.04 -1.57
CA MET A 110 -8.54 -5.59 -0.21
C MET A 110 -9.00 -4.16 0.03
N ILE A 111 -8.83 -3.30 -0.95
CA ILE A 111 -9.27 -1.91 -0.87
C ILE A 111 -10.80 -1.85 -0.72
N CYS A 112 -11.53 -2.60 -1.53
CA CYS A 112 -12.99 -2.63 -1.46
C CYS A 112 -13.48 -3.18 -0.12
N GLU A 113 -12.85 -4.22 0.38
CA GLU A 113 -13.22 -4.81 1.67
C GLU A 113 -13.00 -3.82 2.81
N LEU A 114 -11.86 -3.16 2.85
CA LEU A 114 -11.58 -2.18 3.88
C LEU A 114 -12.51 -0.98 3.79
N ALA A 115 -12.75 -0.49 2.57
CA ALA A 115 -13.66 0.62 2.37
C ALA A 115 -15.04 0.32 2.94
N ARG A 116 -15.50 -0.89 2.73
CA ARG A 116 -16.81 -1.33 3.23
C ARG A 116 -16.82 -1.46 4.74
N THR A 117 -15.83 -2.15 5.32
CA THR A 117 -15.77 -2.40 6.76
C THR A 117 -15.59 -1.11 7.55
N TRP A 118 -14.80 -0.21 7.04
CA TRP A 118 -14.51 1.06 7.70
C TRP A 118 -15.54 2.15 7.36
N ASN A 119 -16.44 1.88 6.45
CA ASN A 119 -17.45 2.84 5.97
C ASN A 119 -16.82 4.08 5.34
N ALA A 120 -15.89 3.86 4.44
CA ALA A 120 -15.27 4.96 3.72
C ALA A 120 -16.29 5.66 2.81
N ASP A 121 -16.27 6.99 2.83
CA ASP A 121 -17.10 7.80 1.94
C ASP A 121 -16.39 8.06 0.61
N LEU A 122 -15.07 7.98 0.63
CA LEU A 122 -14.25 8.29 -0.54
C LEU A 122 -13.01 7.42 -0.52
N ILE A 123 -12.62 6.94 -1.69
CA ILE A 123 -11.37 6.21 -1.88
C ILE A 123 -10.50 7.03 -2.81
N ILE A 124 -9.27 7.31 -2.38
CA ILE A 124 -8.27 7.97 -3.21
C ILE A 124 -7.16 6.98 -3.48
N MET A 125 -6.83 6.81 -4.75
CA MET A 125 -5.79 5.88 -5.16
C MET A 125 -5.10 6.40 -6.41
N GLY A 126 -3.84 6.07 -6.55
CA GLY A 126 -3.08 6.44 -7.71
C GLY A 126 -3.35 5.49 -8.86
N ARG A 127 -3.20 6.02 -10.06
CA ARG A 127 -3.24 5.20 -11.25
C ARG A 127 -1.83 4.90 -11.67
N ARG A 128 -1.50 3.63 -11.78
CA ARG A 128 -0.24 3.26 -12.38
C ARG A 128 -0.29 3.65 -13.85
N GLY A 129 0.77 4.27 -14.32
CA GLY A 129 0.86 4.74 -15.69
C GLY A 129 0.95 3.62 -16.70
N ARG A 130 0.03 2.68 -16.66
CA ARG A 130 -0.07 1.69 -17.71
C ARG A 130 -0.83 2.31 -18.85
N SER A 131 -0.12 2.56 -19.92
CA SER A 131 -0.73 2.99 -21.16
C SER A 131 -1.70 1.90 -21.63
N GLY A 132 -2.71 2.29 -22.37
CA GLY A 132 -3.65 1.36 -22.94
C GLY A 132 -4.95 1.23 -22.17
N LEU A 133 -5.10 2.05 -21.27
CA LEU A 133 -6.39 2.14 -20.57
C LEU A 133 -7.31 3.13 -21.22
#